data_1f18e9524da79691456bf6166a931129
#
_entry.id   1f18e9524da79691456bf6166a931129
#
_cell.length_a   1.000
_cell.length_b   1.000
_cell.length_c   1.000
_cell.angle_alpha   90.00
_cell.angle_beta   90.00
_cell.angle_gamma   90.00
#
_symmetry.space_group_name_H-M   'P 1'
#
loop_
_entity.id
_entity.type
_entity.pdbx_description
1 polymer ?
#
loop_
_entity_poly.entity_id
_entity_poly.type
_entity_poly.pdbx_seq_one_letter_code
_entity_poly.pdbx_strand_id
1 'polypeptide(L)'
;AANLQPMEQLKHCVKIFEPLAKAGKILAVLSGNHESRIYKATGMDTTESMCFQLGISDRYSPTTSLLFVRFGKNDKGRPQLYTIYCTHGSGGGRKEGGKVNRLADLACIVDSDIYLMGHTHLPVIMKESYFRVNNGNSSVALVDKLFVNTSAMLNYGGYGDKAGFKPASKASPVIYLNGHKREMTAKL
;
A
#
# COMPACT_ATOMS: atom_id res chain seq x y z
N ALA A 1 5.44 -3.59 26.39
CA ALA A 1 5.87 -2.54 25.44
C ALA A 1 5.50 -1.21 26.05
N ALA A 2 6.46 -0.28 26.20
CA ALA A 2 6.18 1.06 26.68
C ALA A 2 5.20 1.72 25.68
N ASN A 3 4.10 2.25 26.19
CA ASN A 3 3.17 3.03 25.39
C ASN A 3 3.82 4.39 25.10
N LEU A 4 4.51 4.49 23.96
CA LEU A 4 5.08 5.75 23.51
C LEU A 4 3.96 6.77 23.29
N GLN A 5 4.19 8.00 23.74
CA GLN A 5 3.28 9.11 23.44
C GLN A 5 3.32 9.44 21.94
N PRO A 6 2.28 10.04 21.35
CA PRO A 6 2.21 10.28 19.90
C PRO A 6 3.43 11.00 19.32
N MET A 7 3.97 12.00 20.03
CA MET A 7 5.17 12.72 19.58
C MET A 7 6.43 11.84 19.62
N GLU A 8 6.53 10.93 20.58
CA GLU A 8 7.64 9.98 20.66
C GLU A 8 7.57 8.95 19.53
N GLN A 9 6.34 8.49 19.23
CA GLN A 9 6.10 7.60 18.08
C GLN A 9 6.50 8.28 16.76
N LEU A 10 6.11 9.55 16.57
CA LEU A 10 6.48 10.34 15.40
C LEU A 10 8.02 10.45 15.26
N LYS A 11 8.72 10.85 16.31
CA LYS A 11 10.19 10.93 16.31
C LYS A 11 10.85 9.59 16.00
N HIS A 12 10.30 8.51 16.54
CA HIS A 12 10.80 7.17 16.29
C HIS A 12 10.60 6.74 14.83
N CYS A 13 9.43 7.01 14.25
CA CYS A 13 9.15 6.75 12.84
C CYS A 13 10.08 7.56 11.92
N VAL A 14 10.27 8.86 12.18
CA VAL A 14 11.20 9.69 11.42
C VAL A 14 12.61 9.07 11.42
N LYS A 15 13.12 8.67 12.58
CA LYS A 15 14.45 8.04 12.69
C LYS A 15 14.56 6.73 11.89
N ILE A 16 13.51 5.91 11.89
CA ILE A 16 13.49 4.64 11.14
C ILE A 16 13.48 4.88 9.64
N PHE A 17 12.66 5.83 9.16
CA PHE A 17 12.45 6.05 7.73
C PHE A 17 13.46 7.02 7.09
N GLU A 18 14.20 7.78 7.89
CA GLU A 18 15.19 8.76 7.40
C GLU A 18 16.20 8.18 6.39
N PRO A 19 16.82 7.00 6.61
CA PRO A 19 17.75 6.43 5.65
C PRO A 19 17.08 6.11 4.30
N LEU A 20 15.85 5.63 4.33
CA LEU A 20 15.06 5.32 3.11
C LEU A 20 14.64 6.60 2.38
N ALA A 21 14.25 7.64 3.12
CA ALA A 21 13.88 8.93 2.56
C ALA A 21 15.10 9.58 1.87
N LYS A 22 16.27 9.64 2.55
CA LYS A 22 17.52 10.14 1.98
C LYS A 22 17.99 9.37 0.75
N ALA A 23 17.74 8.06 0.71
CA ALA A 23 18.05 7.23 -0.45
C ALA A 23 17.00 7.30 -1.58
N GLY A 24 15.94 8.11 -1.45
CA GLY A 24 14.87 8.23 -2.44
C GLY A 24 14.05 6.94 -2.66
N LYS A 25 13.95 6.08 -1.63
CA LYS A 25 13.31 4.76 -1.73
C LYS A 25 11.85 4.74 -1.29
N ILE A 26 11.32 5.85 -0.79
CA ILE A 26 9.91 5.98 -0.41
C ILE A 26 9.16 6.58 -1.60
N LEU A 27 8.20 5.82 -2.15
CA LEU A 27 7.42 6.24 -3.31
C LEU A 27 6.10 6.89 -2.93
N ALA A 28 5.45 6.42 -1.85
CA ALA A 28 4.23 7.01 -1.30
C ALA A 28 4.12 6.71 0.18
N VAL A 29 3.43 7.59 0.90
CA VAL A 29 3.06 7.43 2.31
C VAL A 29 1.58 7.80 2.43
N LEU A 30 0.79 6.91 3.02
CA LEU A 30 -0.64 7.10 3.20
C LEU A 30 -0.99 7.20 4.67
N SER A 31 -1.91 8.10 5.01
CA SER A 31 -2.48 8.18 6.36
C SER A 31 -3.43 7.01 6.61
N GLY A 32 -3.48 6.54 7.86
CA GLY A 32 -4.36 5.47 8.29
C GLY A 32 -5.51 5.96 9.17
N ASN A 33 -6.40 5.05 9.53
CA ASN A 33 -7.54 5.36 10.39
C ASN A 33 -7.16 5.65 11.85
N HIS A 34 -5.98 5.21 12.29
CA HIS A 34 -5.48 5.49 13.65
C HIS A 34 -4.95 6.92 13.73
N GLU A 35 -4.22 7.39 12.74
CA GLU A 35 -3.71 8.76 12.61
C GLU A 35 -4.87 9.76 12.50
N SER A 36 -5.95 9.38 11.83
CA SER A 36 -7.19 10.19 11.75
C SER A 36 -7.84 10.49 13.11
N ARG A 37 -7.61 9.64 14.12
CA ARG A 37 -8.09 9.92 15.50
C ARG A 37 -7.31 11.05 16.14
N ILE A 38 -5.99 11.09 15.93
CA ILE A 38 -5.13 12.17 16.43
C ILE A 38 -5.51 13.47 15.72
N TYR A 39 -5.68 13.43 14.41
CA TYR A 39 -6.13 14.58 13.63
C TYR A 39 -7.45 15.17 14.16
N LYS A 40 -8.46 14.34 14.42
CA LYS A 40 -9.75 14.79 14.96
C LYS A 40 -9.63 15.42 16.35
N ALA A 41 -8.69 14.95 17.17
CA ALA A 41 -8.49 15.44 18.52
C ALA A 41 -7.62 16.71 18.60
N THR A 42 -6.69 16.89 17.66
CA THR A 42 -5.62 17.90 17.77
C THR A 42 -5.49 18.81 16.55
N GLY A 43 -6.13 18.48 15.42
CA GLY A 43 -5.93 19.15 14.14
C GLY A 43 -4.59 18.82 13.47
N MET A 44 -3.77 17.91 14.03
CA MET A 44 -2.46 17.56 13.51
C MET A 44 -2.48 16.20 12.81
N ASP A 45 -2.13 16.17 11.54
CA ASP A 45 -1.85 14.92 10.83
C ASP A 45 -0.40 14.48 11.09
N THR A 46 -0.25 13.39 11.85
CA THR A 46 1.05 12.87 12.25
C THR A 46 1.82 12.25 11.09
N THR A 47 1.12 11.70 10.08
CA THR A 47 1.75 11.14 8.89
C THR A 47 2.29 12.24 7.98
N GLU A 48 1.51 13.30 7.76
CA GLU A 48 1.96 14.49 7.05
C GLU A 48 3.16 15.13 7.73
N SER A 49 3.09 15.29 9.07
CA SER A 49 4.19 15.81 9.88
C SER A 49 5.47 14.97 9.77
N MET A 50 5.33 13.64 9.70
CA MET A 50 6.47 12.75 9.45
C MET A 50 7.07 12.98 8.05
N CYS A 51 6.23 13.06 7.02
CA CYS A 51 6.70 13.30 5.65
C CYS A 51 7.40 14.65 5.52
N PHE A 52 6.89 15.69 6.18
CA PHE A 52 7.52 17.00 6.23
C PHE A 52 8.92 16.94 6.86
N GLN A 53 9.06 16.30 8.02
CA GLN A 53 10.34 16.14 8.70
C GLN A 53 11.36 15.31 7.90
N LEU A 54 10.88 14.36 7.09
CA LEU A 54 11.69 13.52 6.21
C LEU A 54 12.05 14.22 4.88
N GLY A 55 11.47 15.40 4.58
CA GLY A 55 11.66 16.11 3.31
C GLY A 55 11.00 15.42 2.11
N ILE A 56 9.92 14.67 2.35
CA ILE A 56 9.18 13.91 1.33
C ILE A 56 7.68 14.25 1.31
N SER A 57 7.32 15.50 1.57
CA SER A 57 5.90 15.93 1.59
C SER A 57 5.18 15.67 0.26
N ASP A 58 5.90 15.66 -0.85
CA ASP A 58 5.39 15.31 -2.18
C ASP A 58 4.98 13.83 -2.32
N ARG A 59 5.36 12.98 -1.38
CA ARG A 59 5.02 11.55 -1.31
C ARG A 59 3.82 11.27 -0.41
N TYR A 60 3.37 12.24 0.34
CA TYR A 60 2.23 12.10 1.24
C TYR A 60 0.90 12.16 0.50
N SER A 61 -0.04 11.30 0.91
CA SER A 61 -1.45 11.39 0.53
C SER A 61 -2.34 10.99 1.71
N PRO A 62 -3.42 11.73 2.01
CA PRO A 62 -4.31 11.41 3.13
C PRO A 62 -5.16 10.16 2.91
N THR A 63 -5.37 9.72 1.66
CA THR A 63 -6.33 8.64 1.36
C THR A 63 -5.80 7.59 0.40
N THR A 64 -5.42 8.00 -0.81
CA THR A 64 -5.02 7.10 -1.91
C THR A 64 -3.87 7.69 -2.69
N SER A 65 -3.10 6.84 -3.34
CA SER A 65 -2.03 7.26 -4.26
C SER A 65 -2.03 6.38 -5.51
N LEU A 66 -1.81 6.99 -6.67
CA LEU A 66 -1.59 6.28 -7.93
C LEU A 66 -0.16 6.56 -8.40
N LEU A 67 0.65 5.52 -8.40
CA LEU A 67 2.05 5.59 -8.77
C LEU A 67 2.27 5.14 -10.21
N PHE A 68 3.16 5.82 -10.91
CA PHE A 68 3.64 5.48 -12.24
C PHE A 68 5.12 5.14 -12.16
N VAL A 69 5.44 3.84 -12.10
CA VAL A 69 6.80 3.35 -11.95
C VAL A 69 7.37 2.98 -13.31
N ARG A 70 8.42 3.68 -13.74
CA ARG A 70 9.11 3.46 -15.02
C ARG A 70 10.53 3.00 -14.77
N PHE A 71 10.93 1.91 -15.40
CA PHE A 71 12.31 1.41 -15.32
C PHE A 71 12.60 0.37 -16.42
N GLY A 72 13.86 0.04 -16.55
CA GLY A 72 14.31 -0.91 -17.57
C GLY A 72 14.07 -0.42 -19.00
N LYS A 73 14.15 -1.34 -19.94
CA LYS A 73 13.81 -1.13 -21.35
C LYS A 73 13.27 -2.44 -21.91
N ASN A 74 12.14 -2.39 -22.61
CA ASN A 74 11.59 -3.52 -23.36
C ASN A 74 12.37 -3.75 -24.66
N ASP A 75 12.00 -4.78 -25.43
CA ASP A 75 12.64 -5.13 -26.70
C ASP A 75 12.59 -4.01 -27.76
N LYS A 76 11.69 -3.03 -27.57
CA LYS A 76 11.57 -1.83 -28.42
C LYS A 76 12.36 -0.62 -27.85
N GLY A 77 13.20 -0.83 -26.84
CA GLY A 77 14.00 0.22 -26.20
C GLY A 77 13.21 1.21 -25.33
N ARG A 78 11.92 0.97 -25.07
CA ARG A 78 11.05 1.83 -24.26
C ARG A 78 11.02 1.37 -22.79
N PRO A 79 10.98 2.29 -21.82
CA PRO A 79 10.81 1.92 -20.42
C PRO A 79 9.54 1.10 -20.19
N GLN A 80 9.62 0.10 -19.31
CA GLN A 80 8.43 -0.55 -18.79
C GLN A 80 7.74 0.39 -17.80
N LEU A 81 6.44 0.52 -17.95
CA LEU A 81 5.58 1.30 -17.06
C LEU A 81 4.67 0.36 -16.28
N TYR A 82 4.67 0.49 -14.97
CA TYR A 82 3.69 -0.14 -14.08
C TYR A 82 2.92 0.92 -13.33
N THR A 83 1.62 0.72 -13.19
CA THR A 83 0.74 1.55 -12.38
C THR A 83 0.41 0.83 -11.09
N ILE A 84 0.50 1.55 -9.95
CA ILE A 84 0.23 0.98 -8.64
C ILE A 84 -0.78 1.89 -7.92
N TYR A 85 -1.95 1.37 -7.67
CA TYR A 85 -2.96 2.05 -6.86
C TYR A 85 -2.82 1.61 -5.40
N CYS A 86 -2.62 2.58 -4.53
CA CYS A 86 -2.41 2.36 -3.10
C CYS A 86 -3.54 3.00 -2.29
N THR A 87 -4.05 2.29 -1.30
CA THR A 87 -5.00 2.84 -0.32
C THR A 87 -4.74 2.24 1.05
N HIS A 88 -5.02 3.00 2.12
CA HIS A 88 -5.05 2.40 3.44
C HIS A 88 -6.14 1.31 3.54
N GLY A 89 -7.23 1.49 2.81
CA GLY A 89 -8.40 0.63 2.91
C GLY A 89 -9.37 1.07 4.00
N SER A 90 -10.49 0.38 4.08
CA SER A 90 -11.56 0.71 5.03
C SER A 90 -12.38 -0.52 5.41
N GLY A 91 -13.20 -0.36 6.43
CA GLY A 91 -14.19 -1.32 6.89
C GLY A 91 -13.65 -2.35 7.86
N GLY A 92 -14.56 -2.94 8.61
CA GLY A 92 -14.32 -4.01 9.57
C GLY A 92 -14.94 -5.32 9.09
N GLY A 93 -14.37 -6.41 9.51
CA GLY A 93 -14.90 -7.74 9.27
C GLY A 93 -13.95 -8.77 9.85
N ARG A 94 -14.52 -9.79 10.50
CA ARG A 94 -13.71 -10.86 11.10
C ARG A 94 -13.42 -11.98 10.10
N LYS A 95 -14.25 -12.13 9.06
CA LYS A 95 -14.12 -13.20 8.05
C LYS A 95 -13.18 -12.77 6.92
N GLU A 96 -12.34 -13.66 6.52
CA GLU A 96 -11.30 -13.46 5.50
C GLU A 96 -11.90 -13.11 4.13
N GLY A 97 -13.00 -13.77 3.73
CA GLY A 97 -13.66 -13.52 2.43
C GLY A 97 -14.08 -12.06 2.24
N GLY A 98 -14.64 -11.42 3.26
CA GLY A 98 -14.99 -10.00 3.18
C GLY A 98 -13.78 -9.07 3.02
N LYS A 99 -12.62 -9.46 3.54
CA LYS A 99 -11.37 -8.71 3.37
C LYS A 99 -10.81 -8.84 1.97
N VAL A 100 -10.88 -10.05 1.39
CA VAL A 100 -10.44 -10.33 0.01
C VAL A 100 -11.35 -9.61 -1.00
N ASN A 101 -12.67 -9.65 -0.79
CA ASN A 101 -13.61 -8.93 -1.66
C ASN A 101 -13.31 -7.43 -1.72
N ARG A 102 -13.01 -6.78 -0.58
CA ARG A 102 -12.63 -5.36 -0.56
C ARG A 102 -11.37 -5.07 -1.35
N LEU A 103 -10.41 -5.98 -1.34
CA LEU A 103 -9.18 -5.84 -2.13
C LEU A 103 -9.51 -5.97 -3.63
N ALA A 104 -10.36 -6.92 -4.02
CA ALA A 104 -10.81 -7.10 -5.41
C ALA A 104 -11.61 -5.89 -5.91
N ASP A 105 -12.47 -5.31 -5.08
CA ASP A 105 -13.30 -4.14 -5.41
C ASP A 105 -12.47 -2.91 -5.82
N LEU A 106 -11.20 -2.84 -5.49
CA LEU A 106 -10.33 -1.73 -5.90
C LEU A 106 -10.20 -1.62 -7.43
N ALA A 107 -10.34 -2.73 -8.16
CA ALA A 107 -10.33 -2.71 -9.61
C ALA A 107 -11.54 -2.00 -10.24
N CYS A 108 -12.61 -1.79 -9.47
CA CYS A 108 -13.77 -1.00 -9.89
C CYS A 108 -13.54 0.51 -9.78
N ILE A 109 -12.48 0.95 -9.06
CA ILE A 109 -12.20 2.37 -8.82
C ILE A 109 -11.35 2.96 -9.95
N VAL A 110 -10.27 2.26 -10.32
CA VAL A 110 -9.31 2.71 -11.33
C VAL A 110 -8.65 1.53 -12.01
N ASP A 111 -8.38 1.63 -13.31
CA ASP A 111 -7.61 0.62 -14.04
C ASP A 111 -6.11 0.78 -13.71
N SER A 112 -5.60 -0.12 -12.86
CA SER A 112 -4.20 -0.17 -12.46
C SER A 112 -3.64 -1.58 -12.66
N ASP A 113 -2.33 -1.72 -12.70
CA ASP A 113 -1.68 -3.03 -12.80
C ASP A 113 -1.59 -3.72 -11.44
N ILE A 114 -1.41 -2.92 -10.38
CA ILE A 114 -1.21 -3.40 -9.01
C ILE A 114 -2.11 -2.61 -8.07
N TYR A 115 -2.75 -3.31 -7.16
CA TYR A 115 -3.58 -2.74 -6.09
C TYR A 115 -2.98 -3.10 -4.75
N LEU A 116 -2.64 -2.09 -3.95
CA LEU A 116 -2.12 -2.25 -2.60
C LEU A 116 -3.13 -1.74 -1.58
N MET A 117 -3.43 -2.57 -0.58
CA MET A 117 -4.32 -2.21 0.51
C MET A 117 -3.72 -2.65 1.86
N GLY A 118 -4.00 -1.89 2.90
CA GLY A 118 -3.69 -2.24 4.29
C GLY A 118 -4.94 -2.51 5.11
N HIS A 119 -5.00 -1.99 6.31
CA HIS A 119 -6.14 -1.91 7.23
C HIS A 119 -6.70 -3.25 7.72
N THR A 120 -6.94 -4.21 6.84
CA THR A 120 -7.63 -5.47 7.19
C THR A 120 -6.74 -6.50 7.89
N HIS A 121 -5.43 -6.26 7.96
CA HIS A 121 -4.42 -7.07 8.65
C HIS A 121 -4.35 -8.53 8.16
N LEU A 122 -4.86 -8.83 6.99
CA LEU A 122 -4.78 -10.15 6.38
C LEU A 122 -3.81 -10.10 5.19
N PRO A 123 -2.59 -10.66 5.28
CA PRO A 123 -1.71 -10.70 4.14
C PRO A 123 -2.31 -11.57 3.04
N VAL A 124 -2.53 -10.98 1.87
CA VAL A 124 -3.11 -11.65 0.70
C VAL A 124 -2.38 -11.23 -0.55
N ILE A 125 -2.09 -12.20 -1.41
CA ILE A 125 -1.65 -11.98 -2.77
C ILE A 125 -2.62 -12.71 -3.69
N MET A 126 -3.22 -11.97 -4.63
CA MET A 126 -4.14 -12.51 -5.62
C MET A 126 -3.77 -11.95 -6.99
N LYS A 127 -3.88 -12.76 -8.02
CA LYS A 127 -3.63 -12.38 -9.41
C LYS A 127 -4.86 -12.73 -10.22
N GLU A 128 -5.35 -11.76 -10.99
CA GLU A 128 -6.51 -11.93 -11.86
C GLU A 128 -6.21 -11.37 -13.26
N SER A 129 -6.86 -11.92 -14.27
CA SER A 129 -6.69 -11.49 -15.64
C SER A 129 -7.94 -10.75 -16.14
N TYR A 130 -7.72 -9.65 -16.85
CA TYR A 130 -8.75 -8.78 -17.39
C TYR A 130 -8.52 -8.53 -18.88
N PHE A 131 -9.60 -8.35 -19.64
CA PHE A 131 -9.48 -7.81 -20.98
C PHE A 131 -9.34 -6.29 -20.93
N ARG A 132 -8.26 -5.79 -21.51
CA ARG A 132 -8.03 -4.34 -21.66
C ARG A 132 -8.21 -3.94 -23.11
N VAL A 133 -9.13 -3.02 -23.35
CA VAL A 133 -9.37 -2.44 -24.68
C VAL A 133 -8.36 -1.32 -24.91
N ASN A 134 -7.74 -1.34 -26.08
CA ASN A 134 -6.90 -0.25 -26.59
C ASN A 134 -7.60 0.43 -27.75
N ASN A 135 -8.19 1.59 -27.50
CA ASN A 135 -8.95 2.34 -28.50
C ASN A 135 -8.05 2.90 -29.61
N GLY A 136 -6.77 3.17 -29.32
CA GLY A 136 -5.84 3.75 -30.27
C GLY A 136 -5.45 2.82 -31.43
N ASN A 137 -5.54 1.51 -31.25
CA ASN A 137 -5.26 0.50 -32.28
C ASN A 137 -6.37 -0.55 -32.43
N SER A 138 -7.55 -0.29 -31.87
CA SER A 138 -8.75 -1.14 -31.94
C SER A 138 -8.46 -2.61 -31.57
N SER A 139 -7.68 -2.83 -30.51
CA SER A 139 -7.29 -4.16 -30.05
C SER A 139 -7.71 -4.43 -28.60
N VAL A 140 -7.80 -5.73 -28.30
CA VAL A 140 -8.05 -6.23 -26.95
C VAL A 140 -6.89 -7.10 -26.53
N ALA A 141 -6.35 -6.86 -25.34
CA ALA A 141 -5.28 -7.67 -24.76
C ALA A 141 -5.71 -8.24 -23.41
N LEU A 142 -5.33 -9.49 -23.15
CA LEU A 142 -5.43 -10.07 -21.82
C LEU A 142 -4.28 -9.50 -20.96
N VAL A 143 -4.61 -8.92 -19.82
CA VAL A 143 -3.64 -8.33 -18.91
C VAL A 143 -3.86 -8.87 -17.50
N ASP A 144 -2.76 -9.21 -16.85
CA ASP A 144 -2.81 -9.60 -15.45
C ASP A 144 -2.79 -8.38 -14.54
N LYS A 145 -3.54 -8.45 -13.46
CA LYS A 145 -3.53 -7.50 -12.36
C LYS A 145 -3.16 -8.19 -11.06
N LEU A 146 -2.38 -7.52 -10.23
CA LEU A 146 -1.89 -8.03 -8.97
C LEU A 146 -2.56 -7.27 -7.82
N PHE A 147 -3.17 -8.01 -6.90
CA PHE A 147 -3.83 -7.50 -5.72
C PHE A 147 -3.05 -7.93 -4.49
N VAL A 148 -2.63 -6.98 -3.67
CA VAL A 148 -1.81 -7.25 -2.50
C VAL A 148 -2.37 -6.52 -1.29
N ASN A 149 -2.73 -7.29 -0.27
CA ASN A 149 -3.08 -6.74 1.03
C ASN A 149 -1.94 -6.97 2.02
N THR A 150 -1.55 -5.91 2.73
CA THR A 150 -0.46 -5.96 3.69
C THR A 150 -0.92 -6.48 5.05
N SER A 151 0.04 -6.99 5.83
CA SER A 151 -0.18 -7.43 7.20
C SER A 151 -0.09 -6.28 8.20
N ALA A 152 -0.53 -6.55 9.44
CA ALA A 152 -0.24 -5.69 10.57
C ALA A 152 1.20 -5.88 11.06
N MET A 153 1.85 -4.79 11.46
CA MET A 153 3.17 -4.83 12.12
C MET A 153 3.05 -4.91 13.65
N LEU A 154 1.87 -5.27 14.18
CA LEU A 154 1.59 -5.37 15.61
C LEU A 154 1.87 -6.77 16.15
N ASN A 155 2.42 -6.83 17.37
CA ASN A 155 2.40 -8.05 18.16
C ASN A 155 0.98 -8.37 18.63
N TYR A 156 0.67 -9.66 18.73
CA TYR A 156 -0.58 -10.08 19.36
C TYR A 156 -0.58 -9.74 20.85
N GLY A 157 -1.75 -9.39 21.36
CA GLY A 157 -1.96 -8.94 22.74
C GLY A 157 -2.52 -7.49 22.80
N GLY A 158 -2.78 -7.01 24.00
CA GLY A 158 -3.29 -5.65 24.21
C GLY A 158 -4.62 -5.40 23.52
N TYR A 159 -4.68 -4.44 22.59
CA TYR A 159 -5.91 -4.10 21.87
C TYR A 159 -6.47 -5.25 21.04
N GLY A 160 -5.63 -5.96 20.32
CA GLY A 160 -6.07 -7.07 19.44
C GLY A 160 -6.72 -8.20 20.22
N ASP A 161 -6.14 -8.55 21.36
CA ASP A 161 -6.66 -9.58 22.27
C ASP A 161 -7.98 -9.11 22.91
N LYS A 162 -8.00 -7.92 23.49
CA LYS A 162 -9.23 -7.34 24.09
C LYS A 162 -10.39 -7.23 23.10
N ALA A 163 -10.11 -6.98 21.82
CA ALA A 163 -11.11 -6.90 20.76
C ALA A 163 -11.47 -8.28 20.18
N GLY A 164 -10.85 -9.36 20.62
CA GLY A 164 -11.09 -10.72 20.15
C GLY A 164 -10.67 -10.94 18.69
N PHE A 165 -9.64 -10.23 18.21
CA PHE A 165 -9.05 -10.47 16.92
C PHE A 165 -8.13 -11.71 16.97
N LYS A 166 -8.01 -12.40 15.84
CA LYS A 166 -7.02 -13.46 15.69
C LYS A 166 -5.59 -12.88 15.63
N PRO A 167 -4.56 -13.62 16.05
CA PRO A 167 -3.18 -13.26 15.74
C PRO A 167 -3.01 -13.08 14.23
N ALA A 168 -2.37 -11.96 13.82
CA ALA A 168 -2.08 -11.69 12.43
C ALA A 168 -0.65 -12.13 12.07
N SER A 169 -0.47 -12.67 10.87
CA SER A 169 0.85 -12.87 10.30
C SER A 169 1.53 -11.51 10.09
N LYS A 170 2.83 -11.41 10.36
CA LYS A 170 3.63 -10.19 10.15
C LYS A 170 4.36 -10.20 8.81
N ALA A 171 3.86 -10.94 7.84
CA ALA A 171 4.46 -10.99 6.52
C ALA A 171 4.36 -9.63 5.82
N SER A 172 5.49 -9.14 5.32
CA SER A 172 5.53 -7.94 4.47
C SER A 172 5.63 -8.37 3.02
N PRO A 173 4.62 -8.12 2.19
CA PRO A 173 4.67 -8.49 0.78
C PRO A 173 5.83 -7.82 0.05
N VAL A 174 6.53 -8.57 -0.78
CA VAL A 174 7.54 -8.06 -1.70
C VAL A 174 7.05 -8.24 -3.13
N ILE A 175 7.00 -7.18 -3.90
CA ILE A 175 6.55 -7.18 -5.29
C ILE A 175 7.77 -7.06 -6.20
N TYR A 176 7.85 -7.95 -7.18
CA TYR A 176 8.90 -7.99 -8.19
C TYR A 176 8.32 -7.53 -9.52
N LEU A 177 8.93 -6.52 -10.10
CA LEU A 177 8.56 -5.95 -11.39
C LEU A 177 9.70 -6.19 -12.39
N ASN A 178 9.37 -6.74 -13.54
CA ASN A 178 10.37 -6.99 -14.58
C ASN A 178 10.54 -5.74 -15.47
N GLY A 179 11.78 -5.28 -15.67
CA GLY A 179 12.09 -4.10 -16.46
C GLY A 179 12.21 -4.35 -17.97
N HIS A 180 12.24 -5.60 -18.41
CA HIS A 180 12.35 -5.97 -19.83
C HIS A 180 11.02 -6.39 -20.43
N LYS A 181 10.28 -7.24 -19.76
CA LYS A 181 8.93 -7.68 -20.15
C LYS A 181 7.90 -7.30 -19.10
N ARG A 182 6.65 -7.15 -19.53
CA ARG A 182 5.56 -6.80 -18.61
C ARG A 182 5.18 -8.01 -17.77
N GLU A 183 5.86 -8.16 -16.67
CA GLU A 183 5.66 -9.27 -15.72
C GLU A 183 5.79 -8.75 -14.29
N MET A 184 4.88 -9.17 -13.44
CA MET A 184 4.87 -8.83 -12.03
C MET A 184 4.50 -10.04 -11.19
N THR A 185 5.19 -10.20 -10.07
CA THR A 185 4.94 -11.25 -9.09
C THR A 185 5.03 -10.68 -7.69
N ALA A 186 4.47 -11.36 -6.71
CA ALA A 186 4.61 -11.01 -5.30
C ALA A 186 4.83 -12.25 -4.45
N LYS A 187 5.46 -12.03 -3.29
CA LYS A 187 5.68 -13.05 -2.24
C LYS A 187 5.37 -12.45 -0.88
N LEU A 188 4.92 -13.28 0.06
CA LEU A 188 4.77 -12.96 1.49
C LEU A 188 6.03 -13.31 2.25
#